data_9e68a2e731f98e58221874ec30ab85df
#
_entry.id   9e68a2e731f98e58221874ec30ab85df
#
_cell.length_a   1.000
_cell.length_b   1.000
_cell.length_c   1.000
_cell.angle_alpha   90.00
_cell.angle_beta   90.00
_cell.angle_gamma   90.00
#
_symmetry.space_group_name_H-M   'P 1'
#
loop_
_entity.id
_entity.type
_entity.pdbx_description
1 polymer ?
#
loop_
_entity_poly.entity_id
_entity_poly.type
_entity_poly.pdbx_seq_one_letter_code
_entity_poly.pdbx_strand_id
1 'polypeptide(L)' 'MVRAIILVKSPKKLIAARLKKIPSVADSFPTSGQFDAVAIIDVKQLIQIKDVANQIQKISGVDRTETMVEVQ' A
#
# COMPACT_ATOMS: atom_id res chain seq x y z
N MET A 1 10.67 2.28 -14.56
CA MET A 1 9.96 1.68 -13.40
C MET A 1 9.61 2.78 -12.43
N VAL A 2 8.43 2.73 -11.91
CA VAL A 2 7.95 3.73 -10.95
C VAL A 2 7.72 3.02 -9.61
N ARG A 3 8.30 3.56 -8.55
CA ARG A 3 8.17 2.97 -7.22
C ARG A 3 7.41 3.91 -6.30
N ALA A 4 6.69 3.32 -5.37
CA ALA A 4 5.93 4.07 -4.39
C ALA A 4 5.82 3.29 -3.09
N ILE A 5 5.51 3.99 -2.03
CA ILE A 5 5.20 3.41 -0.74
C ILE A 5 3.78 3.84 -0.39
N ILE A 6 2.95 2.89 -0.01
CA ILE A 6 1.62 3.20 0.48
C ILE A 6 1.55 2.83 1.96
N LEU A 7 1.34 3.84 2.78
CA LEU A 7 1.16 3.68 4.22
C LEU A 7 -0.31 3.44 4.48
N VAL A 8 -0.62 2.40 5.25
CA VAL A 8 -2.00 1.97 5.45
C VAL A 8 -2.35 2.04 6.92
N LYS A 9 -3.40 2.77 7.23
CA LYS A 9 -3.98 2.83 8.58
C LYS A 9 -5.14 1.87 8.62
N SER A 10 -5.00 0.81 9.41
CA SER A 10 -6.05 -0.18 9.58
C SER A 10 -5.98 -0.72 11.01
N PRO A 11 -6.97 -0.42 11.83
CA PRO A 11 -6.96 -0.92 13.21
C PRO A 11 -7.12 -2.43 13.28
N LYS A 12 -7.53 -3.06 12.18
CA LYS A 12 -7.64 -4.50 12.13
C LYS A 12 -6.29 -5.12 11.80
N LYS A 13 -5.97 -6.20 12.46
CA LYS A 13 -4.68 -6.87 12.30
C LYS A 13 -4.55 -7.58 10.97
N LEU A 14 -3.32 -7.94 10.62
CA LEU A 14 -2.97 -8.75 9.47
C LEU A 14 -3.25 -8.09 8.11
N ILE A 15 -3.35 -6.78 8.10
CA ILE A 15 -3.56 -6.08 6.85
C ILE A 15 -2.38 -6.27 5.88
N ALA A 16 -1.16 -6.38 6.40
CA ALA A 16 0.02 -6.57 5.56
C ALA A 16 -0.07 -7.87 4.75
N ALA A 17 -0.62 -8.93 5.34
CA ALA A 17 -0.78 -10.19 4.62
C ALA A 17 -1.76 -10.05 3.45
N ARG A 18 -2.79 -9.24 3.61
CA ARG A 18 -3.74 -8.98 2.53
C ARG A 18 -3.11 -8.14 1.44
N LEU A 19 -2.29 -7.17 1.81
CA LEU A 19 -1.63 -6.32 0.83
C LEU A 19 -0.71 -7.13 -0.07
N LYS A 20 -0.03 -8.13 0.47
CA LYS A 20 0.86 -8.98 -0.32
C LYS A 20 0.16 -9.74 -1.43
N LYS A 21 -1.15 -9.91 -1.32
CA LYS A 21 -1.92 -10.64 -2.33
C LYS A 21 -2.24 -9.80 -3.56
N ILE A 22 -2.00 -8.50 -3.50
CA ILE A 22 -2.22 -7.62 -4.64
C ILE A 22 -1.03 -7.76 -5.58
N PRO A 23 -1.26 -8.11 -6.87
CA PRO A 23 -0.13 -8.41 -7.77
C PRO A 23 0.90 -7.30 -7.92
N SER A 24 0.48 -6.04 -7.84
CA SER A 24 1.39 -4.92 -8.00
C SER A 24 2.19 -4.59 -6.74
N VAL A 25 1.88 -5.25 -5.62
CA VAL A 25 2.61 -5.03 -4.37
C VAL A 25 3.85 -5.91 -4.37
N ALA A 26 5.02 -5.27 -4.39
CA ALA A 26 6.28 -6.00 -4.39
C ALA A 26 6.60 -6.58 -3.02
N ASP A 27 6.24 -5.85 -1.97
CA ASP A 27 6.43 -6.30 -0.60
C ASP A 27 5.49 -5.54 0.31
N SER A 28 5.20 -6.12 1.46
CA SER A 28 4.46 -5.41 2.50
C SER A 28 4.85 -5.97 3.85
N PHE A 29 4.73 -5.14 4.88
CA PHE A 29 5.06 -5.56 6.23
C PHE A 29 4.29 -4.70 7.22
N PRO A 30 4.04 -5.22 8.42
CA PRO A 30 3.38 -4.43 9.45
C PRO A 30 4.34 -3.42 10.07
N THR A 31 3.79 -2.33 10.55
CA THR A 31 4.56 -1.30 11.22
C THR A 31 3.85 -0.88 12.50
N SER A 32 4.59 -0.20 13.37
CA SER A 32 4.01 0.46 14.53
C SER A 32 4.00 1.95 14.29
N GLY A 33 3.22 2.69 15.09
CA GLY A 33 3.14 4.14 14.98
C GLY A 33 1.82 4.56 14.38
N GLN A 34 1.85 5.61 13.56
CA GLN A 34 0.63 6.18 13.00
C GLN A 34 -0.02 5.30 11.95
N PHE A 35 0.74 4.43 11.32
CA PHE A 35 0.22 3.52 10.31
C PHE A 35 0.50 2.09 10.72
N ASP A 36 -0.31 1.18 10.25
CA ASP A 36 -0.27 -0.21 10.67
C ASP A 36 0.46 -1.11 9.70
N ALA A 37 0.61 -0.69 8.47
CA ALA A 37 1.32 -1.48 7.45
C ALA A 37 1.86 -0.58 6.36
N VAL A 38 2.85 -1.11 5.66
CA VAL A 38 3.46 -0.46 4.51
C VAL A 38 3.40 -1.42 3.33
N ALA A 39 3.00 -0.91 2.16
CA ALA A 39 3.08 -1.65 0.92
C ALA A 39 4.10 -0.97 0.01
N ILE A 40 5.01 -1.76 -0.54
CA ILE A 40 6.00 -1.27 -1.50
C ILE A 40 5.52 -1.64 -2.89
N ILE A 41 5.41 -0.65 -3.75
CA ILE A 41 4.85 -0.78 -5.09
C ILE A 41 5.95 -0.54 -6.12
N ASP A 42 6.03 -1.41 -7.12
CA ASP A 42 6.98 -1.23 -8.22
C ASP A 42 6.22 -1.58 -9.50
N VAL A 43 5.93 -0.57 -10.30
CA VAL A 43 5.11 -0.73 -11.51
C VAL A 43 5.74 0.02 -12.67
N LYS A 44 5.20 -0.20 -13.86
CA LYS A 44 5.76 0.39 -15.06
C LYS A 44 5.29 1.83 -15.28
N GLN A 45 4.07 2.14 -14.85
CA GLN A 45 3.48 3.45 -15.13
C GLN A 45 2.85 4.03 -13.87
N LEU A 46 2.89 5.35 -13.78
CA LEU A 46 2.39 6.07 -12.62
C LEU A 46 0.91 5.78 -12.36
N ILE A 47 0.11 5.65 -13.42
CA ILE A 47 -1.32 5.40 -13.25
C ILE A 47 -1.59 4.09 -12.48
N GLN A 48 -0.70 3.12 -12.59
CA GLN A 48 -0.85 1.86 -11.89
C GLN A 48 -0.76 2.03 -10.38
N ILE A 49 0.01 3.01 -9.92
CA ILE A 49 0.09 3.31 -8.48
C ILE A 49 -1.26 3.77 -7.96
N LYS A 50 -1.95 4.62 -8.73
CA LYS A 50 -3.27 5.09 -8.36
C LYS A 50 -4.26 3.94 -8.28
N ASP A 51 -4.18 3.01 -9.23
CA ASP A 51 -5.06 1.84 -9.24
C ASP A 51 -4.84 0.98 -7.99
N VAL A 52 -3.57 0.74 -7.63
CA VAL A 52 -3.26 -0.04 -6.44
C VAL A 52 -3.74 0.67 -5.18
N ALA A 53 -3.52 1.98 -5.09
CA ALA A 53 -3.99 2.76 -3.95
C ALA A 53 -5.51 2.64 -3.80
N ASN A 54 -6.24 2.69 -4.90
CA ASN A 54 -7.69 2.53 -4.87
C ASN A 54 -8.10 1.13 -4.40
N GLN A 55 -7.39 0.10 -4.84
CA GLN A 55 -7.67 -1.26 -4.40
C GLN A 55 -7.46 -1.40 -2.89
N ILE A 56 -6.38 -0.84 -2.38
CA ILE A 56 -6.09 -0.90 -0.95
C ILE A 56 -7.15 -0.15 -0.16
N GLN A 57 -7.55 1.01 -0.63
CA GLN A 57 -8.55 1.83 0.05
C GLN A 57 -9.89 1.10 0.18
N LYS A 58 -10.20 0.19 -0.74
CA LYS A 58 -11.46 -0.55 -0.74
C LYS A 58 -11.43 -1.78 0.17
N ILE A 59 -10.28 -2.14 0.73
CA ILE A 59 -10.20 -3.28 1.62
C ILE A 59 -10.95 -2.95 2.91
N SER A 60 -11.81 -3.88 3.32
CA SER A 60 -12.59 -3.71 4.55
C SER A 60 -11.65 -3.54 5.75
N GLY A 61 -11.89 -2.52 6.54
CA GLY A 61 -11.08 -2.24 7.71
C GLY A 61 -9.99 -1.21 7.50
N VAL A 62 -9.72 -0.84 6.25
CA VAL A 62 -8.75 0.22 5.98
C VAL A 62 -9.40 1.56 6.26
N ASP A 63 -8.79 2.29 7.18
CA ASP A 63 -9.27 3.61 7.60
C ASP A 63 -8.81 4.68 6.63
N ARG A 64 -7.51 4.73 6.37
CA ARG A 64 -6.96 5.70 5.42
C ARG A 64 -5.62 5.19 4.90
N THR A 65 -5.19 5.76 3.79
CA THR A 65 -3.91 5.46 3.20
C THR A 65 -3.19 6.75 2.85
N GLU A 66 -1.88 6.66 2.76
CA GLU A 66 -1.06 7.77 2.30
C GLU A 66 -0.05 7.21 1.31
N THR A 67 -0.02 7.77 0.12
CA THR A 67 0.85 7.30 -0.96
C THR A 67 1.99 8.27 -1.17
N MET A 68 3.20 7.75 -1.18
CA MET A 68 4.40 8.54 -1.49
C MET A 68 5.08 7.92 -2.70
N VAL A 69 5.21 8.70 -3.77
CA VAL A 69 5.82 8.23 -5.01
C VAL A 69 7.28 8.66 -5.03
N GLU A 70 8.14 7.73 -5.43
CA GLU A 70 9.56 8.03 -5.57
C GLU A 70 9.76 9.14 -6.60
N VAL A 71 10.59 10.12 -6.26
CA VAL A 71 11.01 11.15 -7.21
C VAL A 71 12.52 11.05 -7.41
N GLN A 72 12.97 11.48 -8.58
CA GLN A 72 14.38 11.38 -8.94
C GLN A 72 15.01 12.74 -9.11
#